data_344ea317579afec869caedade4fea06e
#
_entry.id   344ea317579afec869caedade4fea06e
#
_cell.length_a   1.000
_cell.length_b   1.000
_cell.length_c   1.000
_cell.angle_alpha   90.00
_cell.angle_beta   90.00
_cell.angle_gamma   90.00
#
_symmetry.space_group_name_H-M   'P 1'
#
loop_
_entity.id
_entity.type
_entity.pdbx_description
1 polymer ?
#
loop_
_entity_poly.entity_id
_entity_poly.type
_entity_poly.pdbx_seq_one_letter_code
_entity_poly.pdbx_strand_id
1 'polypeptide(L)'
;LSAISSVSGLMPIALWEVLAVLLALWFFYTLIRVFTGRRSLLRWLAGVLLGLSTGVFLFVAIWGLGHFGPSVDQTLGLDVREYSKQELIAATAYYAAQANEYAEKVERDAENLTVYPAFSELAKQAPGGYAALAQQYDPFTDGLGPVKPLASWRLFSQTGTTGIFICFTAEACVNPDTYTAWIPFTMCHELAHRQAVTAEDDANFCAYLACMASEDDDFRYSGAFGAYIYCHNALSKIDKTAASQIWSTLSDGVLADIRAANAHYEQYEGKVQDTAQKVNDTYLKAFSEESGVQSYGEAADLLLCIDYQHPSIRKMLYALLVKGKALFFQVAAGRGQVGRGQCKMSVLAPPGFFHPFDLCTCKPCIRTFLGRVHSQLKQKLK
;
A
#
# COMPACT_ATOMS: atom_id res chain seq x y z
N LEU A 1 -18.63 -13.43 -4.25
CA LEU A 1 -18.43 -12.38 -3.22
C LEU A 1 -19.44 -11.24 -3.35
N SER A 2 -19.73 -10.70 -4.54
CA SER A 2 -20.61 -9.52 -4.74
C SER A 2 -22.03 -9.71 -4.17
N ALA A 3 -22.68 -10.87 -4.37
CA ALA A 3 -24.01 -11.13 -3.81
C ALA A 3 -24.00 -11.16 -2.26
N ILE A 4 -22.96 -11.71 -1.66
CA ILE A 4 -22.78 -11.72 -0.19
C ILE A 4 -22.54 -10.30 0.31
N SER A 5 -21.66 -9.56 -0.37
CA SER A 5 -21.34 -8.16 -0.05
C SER A 5 -22.59 -7.25 -0.13
N SER A 6 -23.49 -7.48 -1.08
CA SER A 6 -24.73 -6.70 -1.19
C SER A 6 -25.65 -6.89 0.03
N VAL A 7 -25.70 -8.10 0.59
CA VAL A 7 -26.49 -8.38 1.81
C VAL A 7 -25.78 -7.83 3.06
N SER A 8 -24.50 -8.12 3.23
CA SER A 8 -23.76 -7.64 4.40
C SER A 8 -23.63 -6.10 4.39
N GLY A 9 -23.55 -5.48 3.21
CA GLY A 9 -23.47 -4.03 3.03
C GLY A 9 -24.68 -3.24 3.53
N LEU A 10 -25.83 -3.88 3.75
CA LEU A 10 -27.00 -3.24 4.35
C LEU A 10 -26.81 -2.93 5.84
N MET A 11 -25.86 -3.58 6.50
CA MET A 11 -25.58 -3.39 7.94
C MET A 11 -24.44 -2.38 8.13
N PRO A 12 -24.60 -1.37 8.99
CA PRO A 12 -23.56 -0.37 9.25
C PRO A 12 -22.42 -0.88 10.15
N ILE A 13 -22.57 -2.08 10.71
CA ILE A 13 -21.61 -2.75 11.59
C ILE A 13 -21.02 -3.98 10.91
N ALA A 14 -19.86 -4.43 11.38
CA ALA A 14 -19.24 -5.67 10.92
C ALA A 14 -20.08 -6.89 11.34
N LEU A 15 -20.81 -7.45 10.38
CA LEU A 15 -21.71 -8.59 10.61
C LEU A 15 -20.95 -9.82 11.11
N TRP A 16 -19.74 -10.04 10.60
CA TRP A 16 -18.92 -11.17 11.01
C TRP A 16 -18.58 -11.15 12.51
N GLU A 17 -18.39 -9.96 13.13
CA GLU A 17 -18.14 -9.85 14.58
C GLU A 17 -19.37 -10.31 15.38
N VAL A 18 -20.57 -9.93 14.93
CA VAL A 18 -21.82 -10.39 15.52
C VAL A 18 -21.95 -11.91 15.39
N LEU A 19 -21.67 -12.45 14.20
CA LEU A 19 -21.71 -13.91 13.97
C LEU A 19 -20.67 -14.65 14.80
N ALA A 20 -19.48 -14.09 14.96
CA ALA A 20 -18.42 -14.67 15.81
C ALA A 20 -18.86 -14.74 17.28
N VAL A 21 -19.48 -13.67 17.82
CA VAL A 21 -20.02 -13.65 19.17
C VAL A 21 -21.14 -14.69 19.33
N LEU A 22 -22.08 -14.76 18.38
CA LEU A 22 -23.18 -15.75 18.42
C LEU A 22 -22.63 -17.17 18.35
N LEU A 23 -21.63 -17.43 17.53
CA LEU A 23 -20.96 -18.73 17.42
C LEU A 23 -20.26 -19.11 18.74
N ALA A 24 -19.57 -18.15 19.37
CA ALA A 24 -18.92 -18.36 20.65
C ALA A 24 -19.96 -18.69 21.75
N LEU A 25 -21.05 -17.92 21.82
CA LEU A 25 -22.14 -18.18 22.78
C LEU A 25 -22.77 -19.56 22.54
N TRP A 26 -23.00 -19.95 21.29
CA TRP A 26 -23.52 -21.26 20.93
C TRP A 26 -22.54 -22.38 21.30
N PHE A 27 -21.23 -22.18 21.06
CA PHE A 27 -20.16 -23.12 21.44
C PHE A 27 -20.17 -23.37 22.96
N PHE A 28 -20.14 -22.29 23.77
CA PHE A 28 -20.17 -22.40 25.23
C PHE A 28 -21.48 -22.98 25.74
N TYR A 29 -22.62 -22.61 25.19
CA TYR A 29 -23.90 -23.21 25.53
C TYR A 29 -23.89 -24.74 25.29
N THR A 30 -23.42 -25.19 24.15
CA THR A 30 -23.36 -26.63 23.81
C THR A 30 -22.34 -27.38 24.67
N LEU A 31 -21.24 -26.73 25.05
CA LEU A 31 -20.22 -27.27 25.95
C LEU A 31 -20.78 -27.46 27.38
N ILE A 32 -21.53 -26.46 27.91
CA ILE A 32 -22.24 -26.58 29.19
C ILE A 32 -23.20 -27.78 29.18
N ARG A 33 -23.89 -28.02 28.07
CA ARG A 33 -24.76 -29.19 27.94
C ARG A 33 -24.04 -30.53 28.00
N VAL A 34 -22.76 -30.57 27.61
CA VAL A 34 -21.91 -31.74 27.81
C VAL A 34 -21.62 -31.95 29.32
N PHE A 35 -21.18 -30.88 30.01
CA PHE A 35 -20.87 -30.96 31.44
C PHE A 35 -22.10 -31.27 32.32
N THR A 36 -23.30 -30.85 31.87
CA THR A 36 -24.55 -31.17 32.57
C THR A 36 -25.12 -32.56 32.20
N GLY A 37 -24.38 -33.38 31.46
CA GLY A 37 -24.84 -34.73 31.04
C GLY A 37 -25.96 -34.72 29.99
N ARG A 38 -26.37 -33.57 29.49
CA ARG A 38 -27.47 -33.44 28.51
C ARG A 38 -27.03 -33.70 27.07
N ARG A 39 -25.71 -33.81 26.81
CA ARG A 39 -25.12 -34.09 25.49
C ARG A 39 -23.89 -34.98 25.67
N SER A 40 -23.73 -35.99 24.82
CA SER A 40 -22.54 -36.85 24.80
C SER A 40 -21.32 -36.05 24.34
N LEU A 41 -20.21 -36.14 25.06
CA LEU A 41 -18.91 -35.54 24.71
C LEU A 41 -18.46 -35.95 23.30
N LEU A 42 -18.56 -37.22 22.98
CA LEU A 42 -18.13 -37.74 21.67
C LEU A 42 -18.92 -37.12 20.51
N ARG A 43 -20.25 -37.00 20.67
CA ARG A 43 -21.11 -36.35 19.67
C ARG A 43 -20.83 -34.86 19.57
N TRP A 44 -20.47 -34.20 20.68
CA TRP A 44 -20.11 -32.76 20.68
C TRP A 44 -18.78 -32.57 19.97
N LEU A 45 -17.73 -33.37 20.26
CA LEU A 45 -16.44 -33.34 19.58
C LEU A 45 -16.60 -33.57 18.07
N ALA A 46 -17.38 -34.58 17.68
CA ALA A 46 -17.66 -34.85 16.27
C ALA A 46 -18.33 -33.66 15.57
N GLY A 47 -19.26 -32.98 16.25
CA GLY A 47 -19.92 -31.77 15.73
C GLY A 47 -18.95 -30.59 15.60
N VAL A 48 -18.04 -30.39 16.56
CA VAL A 48 -16.98 -29.36 16.49
C VAL A 48 -16.04 -29.64 15.33
N LEU A 49 -15.56 -30.88 15.20
CA LEU A 49 -14.67 -31.28 14.10
C LEU A 49 -15.34 -31.11 12.74
N LEU A 50 -16.62 -31.51 12.61
CA LEU A 50 -17.38 -31.29 11.38
C LEU A 50 -17.51 -29.80 11.05
N GLY A 51 -17.83 -28.96 12.05
CA GLY A 51 -17.93 -27.52 11.88
C GLY A 51 -16.61 -26.89 11.42
N LEU A 52 -15.50 -27.25 12.08
CA LEU A 52 -14.15 -26.80 11.70
C LEU A 52 -13.77 -27.24 10.28
N SER A 53 -13.98 -28.53 9.95
CA SER A 53 -13.69 -29.05 8.60
C SER A 53 -14.52 -28.36 7.52
N THR A 54 -15.81 -28.11 7.81
CA THR A 54 -16.67 -27.35 6.89
C THR A 54 -16.19 -25.91 6.75
N GLY A 55 -15.80 -25.24 7.84
CA GLY A 55 -15.26 -23.89 7.81
C GLY A 55 -13.99 -23.80 6.96
N VAL A 56 -13.04 -24.72 7.17
CA VAL A 56 -11.81 -24.79 6.37
C VAL A 56 -12.11 -25.06 4.90
N PHE A 57 -13.00 -26.01 4.61
CA PHE A 57 -13.39 -26.30 3.23
C PHE A 57 -13.99 -25.08 2.54
N LEU A 58 -14.92 -24.38 3.19
CA LEU A 58 -15.54 -23.19 2.64
C LEU A 58 -14.53 -22.05 2.48
N PHE A 59 -13.63 -21.87 3.46
CA PHE A 59 -12.54 -20.89 3.36
C PHE A 59 -11.68 -21.13 2.12
N VAL A 60 -11.19 -22.35 1.95
CA VAL A 60 -10.38 -22.71 0.78
C VAL A 60 -11.17 -22.53 -0.52
N ALA A 61 -12.43 -22.95 -0.56
CA ALA A 61 -13.26 -22.86 -1.77
C ALA A 61 -13.63 -21.42 -2.16
N ILE A 62 -13.86 -20.55 -1.19
CA ILE A 62 -14.29 -19.16 -1.43
C ILE A 62 -13.12 -18.20 -1.59
N TRP A 63 -12.02 -18.46 -0.87
CA TRP A 63 -10.88 -17.56 -0.77
C TRP A 63 -9.54 -18.19 -1.16
N GLY A 64 -9.18 -19.32 -0.54
CA GLY A 64 -7.87 -19.94 -0.72
C GLY A 64 -7.54 -20.28 -2.18
N LEU A 65 -8.52 -20.67 -2.99
CA LEU A 65 -8.31 -20.93 -4.42
C LEU A 65 -7.96 -19.67 -5.23
N GLY A 66 -8.32 -18.49 -4.75
CA GLY A 66 -7.99 -17.22 -5.40
C GLY A 66 -6.48 -16.96 -5.49
N HIS A 67 -5.69 -17.44 -4.52
CA HIS A 67 -4.22 -17.33 -4.55
C HIS A 67 -3.54 -18.09 -5.70
N PHE A 68 -4.24 -18.99 -6.35
CA PHE A 68 -3.76 -19.74 -7.53
C PHE A 68 -4.31 -19.16 -8.85
N GLY A 69 -5.03 -18.04 -8.78
CA GLY A 69 -5.52 -17.30 -9.94
C GLY A 69 -4.43 -16.46 -10.61
N PRO A 70 -4.76 -15.77 -11.72
CA PRO A 70 -3.85 -14.80 -12.31
C PRO A 70 -3.61 -13.64 -11.35
N SER A 71 -2.38 -13.17 -11.26
CA SER A 71 -1.99 -11.98 -10.52
C SER A 71 -2.57 -10.71 -11.15
N VAL A 72 -2.55 -9.60 -10.41
CA VAL A 72 -3.08 -8.32 -10.91
C VAL A 72 -2.29 -7.80 -12.10
N ASP A 73 -0.97 -7.98 -12.13
CA ASP A 73 -0.13 -7.63 -13.28
C ASP A 73 -0.57 -8.36 -14.55
N GLN A 74 -0.80 -9.67 -14.48
CA GLN A 74 -1.28 -10.47 -15.61
C GLN A 74 -2.68 -10.02 -16.05
N THR A 75 -3.54 -9.73 -15.09
CA THR A 75 -4.94 -9.34 -15.36
C THR A 75 -5.03 -7.95 -15.99
N LEU A 76 -4.16 -7.01 -15.58
CA LEU A 76 -4.06 -5.66 -16.14
C LEU A 76 -3.13 -5.59 -17.36
N GLY A 77 -2.47 -6.70 -17.75
CA GLY A 77 -1.53 -6.74 -18.86
C GLY A 77 -0.26 -5.92 -18.60
N LEU A 78 0.18 -5.87 -17.35
CA LEU A 78 1.42 -5.20 -16.96
C LEU A 78 2.62 -6.10 -17.25
N ASP A 79 3.69 -5.52 -17.80
CA ASP A 79 4.95 -6.23 -18.07
C ASP A 79 5.89 -6.06 -16.88
N VAL A 80 5.70 -6.89 -15.86
CA VAL A 80 6.55 -6.88 -14.66
C VAL A 80 7.90 -7.50 -15.00
N ARG A 81 8.97 -6.79 -14.68
CA ARG A 81 10.35 -7.19 -14.93
C ARG A 81 11.26 -6.81 -13.77
N GLU A 82 12.43 -7.36 -13.73
CA GLU A 82 13.46 -6.90 -12.80
C GLU A 82 13.82 -5.44 -13.05
N TYR A 83 13.84 -4.65 -12.00
CA TYR A 83 14.18 -3.23 -12.03
C TYR A 83 15.61 -3.00 -11.57
N SER A 84 16.26 -2.05 -12.20
CA SER A 84 17.56 -1.58 -11.76
C SER A 84 17.43 -0.74 -10.49
N LYS A 85 18.50 -0.70 -9.72
CA LYS A 85 18.59 0.21 -8.55
C LYS A 85 18.28 1.67 -8.93
N GLN A 86 18.67 2.11 -10.12
CA GLN A 86 18.43 3.48 -10.60
C GLN A 86 16.94 3.75 -10.83
N GLU A 87 16.21 2.75 -11.30
CA GLU A 87 14.75 2.85 -11.48
C GLU A 87 14.05 2.93 -10.11
N LEU A 88 14.46 2.12 -9.15
CA LEU A 88 13.91 2.19 -7.79
C LEU A 88 14.22 3.54 -7.11
N ILE A 89 15.43 4.10 -7.28
CA ILE A 89 15.77 5.44 -6.80
C ILE A 89 14.85 6.49 -7.44
N ALA A 90 14.61 6.40 -8.75
CA ALA A 90 13.76 7.35 -9.46
C ALA A 90 12.28 7.25 -9.01
N ALA A 91 11.76 6.02 -8.86
CA ALA A 91 10.40 5.79 -8.37
C ALA A 91 10.23 6.28 -6.91
N THR A 92 11.19 5.98 -6.04
CA THR A 92 11.15 6.45 -4.65
C THR A 92 11.13 7.99 -4.58
N ALA A 93 11.95 8.67 -5.41
CA ALA A 93 11.96 10.12 -5.48
C ALA A 93 10.66 10.69 -6.06
N TYR A 94 10.06 10.00 -7.03
CA TYR A 94 8.76 10.36 -7.59
C TYR A 94 7.64 10.29 -6.55
N TYR A 95 7.54 9.17 -5.81
CA TYR A 95 6.52 9.01 -4.77
C TYR A 95 6.76 9.95 -3.58
N ALA A 96 8.01 10.29 -3.25
CA ALA A 96 8.32 11.33 -2.28
C ALA A 96 7.77 12.71 -2.72
N ALA A 97 7.95 13.05 -4.00
CA ALA A 97 7.43 14.30 -4.57
C ALA A 97 5.90 14.32 -4.61
N GLN A 98 5.26 13.19 -4.95
CA GLN A 98 3.81 13.02 -4.91
C GLN A 98 3.26 13.17 -3.49
N ALA A 99 3.88 12.51 -2.51
CA ALA A 99 3.49 12.62 -1.10
C ALA A 99 3.61 14.08 -0.61
N ASN A 100 4.68 14.78 -0.98
CA ASN A 100 4.83 16.20 -0.65
C ASN A 100 3.73 17.06 -1.29
N GLU A 101 3.40 16.83 -2.57
CA GLU A 101 2.39 17.58 -3.29
C GLU A 101 1.00 17.42 -2.64
N TYR A 102 0.60 16.18 -2.32
CA TYR A 102 -0.72 15.94 -1.72
C TYR A 102 -0.74 16.31 -0.24
N ALA A 103 0.40 16.28 0.46
CA ALA A 103 0.49 16.75 1.84
C ALA A 103 0.13 18.24 2.01
N GLU A 104 0.27 19.04 0.95
CA GLU A 104 -0.13 20.47 0.92
C GLU A 104 -1.64 20.66 0.69
N LYS A 105 -2.36 19.62 0.26
CA LYS A 105 -3.79 19.69 -0.09
C LYS A 105 -4.71 19.15 1.00
N VAL A 106 -4.18 18.36 1.93
CA VAL A 106 -4.94 17.79 3.04
C VAL A 106 -4.93 18.71 4.26
N GLU A 107 -5.99 18.65 5.07
CA GLU A 107 -6.07 19.39 6.32
C GLU A 107 -5.04 18.89 7.34
N ARG A 108 -4.45 19.81 8.12
CA ARG A 108 -3.45 19.51 9.13
C ARG A 108 -3.74 20.25 10.44
N ASP A 109 -3.43 19.60 11.55
CA ASP A 109 -3.54 20.19 12.88
C ASP A 109 -2.35 21.12 13.23
N ALA A 110 -2.34 21.60 14.48
CA ALA A 110 -1.29 22.49 14.97
C ALA A 110 0.09 21.83 15.07
N GLU A 111 0.13 20.51 15.19
CA GLU A 111 1.33 19.66 15.21
C GLU A 111 1.76 19.25 13.78
N ASN A 112 1.09 19.78 12.74
CA ASN A 112 1.30 19.47 11.34
C ASN A 112 1.01 18.00 10.99
N LEU A 113 0.12 17.34 11.73
CA LEU A 113 -0.36 15.99 11.45
C LEU A 113 -1.62 16.04 10.58
N THR A 114 -1.77 15.05 9.71
CA THR A 114 -2.95 14.94 8.86
C THR A 114 -4.23 14.74 9.67
N VAL A 115 -5.25 15.52 9.35
CA VAL A 115 -6.60 15.41 9.92
C VAL A 115 -7.56 15.04 8.80
N TYR A 116 -8.27 13.92 9.00
CA TYR A 116 -9.27 13.47 8.03
C TYR A 116 -10.69 13.61 8.57
N PRO A 117 -11.70 13.62 7.67
CA PRO A 117 -13.10 13.50 8.05
C PRO A 117 -13.37 12.27 8.92
N ALA A 118 -14.58 12.19 9.46
CA ALA A 118 -14.98 11.02 10.26
C ALA A 118 -14.82 9.72 9.44
N PHE A 119 -14.42 8.63 10.11
CA PHE A 119 -14.24 7.31 9.50
C PHE A 119 -15.42 6.90 8.59
N SER A 120 -16.65 7.20 9.03
CA SER A 120 -17.87 6.86 8.26
C SER A 120 -18.00 7.64 6.94
N GLU A 121 -17.37 8.79 6.82
CA GLU A 121 -17.33 9.60 5.59
C GLU A 121 -16.31 9.03 4.64
N LEU A 122 -15.07 8.80 5.09
CA LEU A 122 -14.04 8.11 4.32
C LEU A 122 -14.50 6.75 3.84
N ALA A 123 -15.15 5.97 4.71
CA ALA A 123 -15.65 4.64 4.38
C ALA A 123 -16.70 4.63 3.25
N LYS A 124 -17.48 5.71 3.12
CA LYS A 124 -18.43 5.89 2.00
C LYS A 124 -17.75 6.32 0.71
N GLN A 125 -16.64 7.07 0.82
CA GLN A 125 -15.88 7.58 -0.33
C GLN A 125 -14.96 6.51 -0.93
N ALA A 126 -14.39 5.62 -0.10
CA ALA A 126 -13.40 4.61 -0.52
C ALA A 126 -13.82 3.78 -1.77
N PRO A 127 -15.07 3.36 -1.95
CA PRO A 127 -15.49 2.66 -3.17
C PRO A 127 -15.37 3.50 -4.44
N GLY A 128 -15.35 4.83 -4.35
CA GLY A 128 -15.29 5.74 -5.49
C GLY A 128 -14.02 5.57 -6.34
N GLY A 129 -12.89 5.28 -5.71
CA GLY A 129 -11.65 4.97 -6.41
C GLY A 129 -11.78 3.74 -7.31
N TYR A 130 -12.39 2.67 -6.81
CA TYR A 130 -12.64 1.46 -7.61
C TYR A 130 -13.70 1.67 -8.68
N ALA A 131 -14.72 2.48 -8.42
CA ALA A 131 -15.70 2.85 -9.44
C ALA A 131 -15.06 3.61 -10.60
N ALA A 132 -14.06 4.47 -10.34
CA ALA A 132 -13.27 5.14 -11.36
C ALA A 132 -12.35 4.16 -12.12
N LEU A 133 -11.72 3.20 -11.42
CA LEU A 133 -10.89 2.16 -12.06
C LEU A 133 -11.71 1.22 -12.95
N ALA A 134 -12.94 0.87 -12.54
CA ALA A 134 -13.84 0.02 -13.31
C ALA A 134 -14.22 0.61 -14.68
N GLN A 135 -14.11 1.93 -14.84
CA GLN A 135 -14.31 2.58 -16.15
C GLN A 135 -13.12 2.41 -17.11
N GLN A 136 -11.96 2.04 -16.57
CA GLN A 136 -10.70 1.95 -17.33
C GLN A 136 -10.19 0.52 -17.47
N TYR A 137 -10.52 -0.35 -16.50
CA TYR A 137 -9.99 -1.70 -16.39
C TYR A 137 -11.11 -2.69 -16.09
N ASP A 138 -11.36 -3.63 -16.98
CA ASP A 138 -12.40 -4.67 -16.89
C ASP A 138 -12.40 -5.51 -15.60
N PRO A 139 -11.23 -5.80 -14.96
CA PRO A 139 -11.22 -6.63 -13.76
C PRO A 139 -11.90 -5.98 -12.55
N PHE A 140 -11.94 -4.66 -12.49
CA PHE A 140 -12.56 -3.95 -11.37
C PHE A 140 -14.05 -3.78 -11.57
N THR A 141 -14.80 -3.83 -10.47
CA THR A 141 -16.25 -3.63 -10.47
C THR A 141 -16.60 -2.40 -9.66
N ASP A 142 -17.62 -1.70 -10.09
CA ASP A 142 -18.28 -0.63 -9.36
C ASP A 142 -19.29 -1.19 -8.32
N GLY A 143 -19.98 -0.30 -7.60
CA GLY A 143 -21.05 -0.68 -6.69
C GLY A 143 -20.60 -1.39 -5.41
N LEU A 144 -19.31 -1.28 -5.04
CA LEU A 144 -18.82 -1.76 -3.75
C LEU A 144 -19.51 -0.99 -2.60
N GLY A 145 -19.96 -1.73 -1.60
CA GLY A 145 -20.46 -1.11 -0.36
C GLY A 145 -19.33 -0.48 0.47
N PRO A 146 -19.69 0.37 1.46
CA PRO A 146 -18.69 1.04 2.30
C PRO A 146 -17.87 0.05 3.12
N VAL A 147 -16.67 0.49 3.49
CA VAL A 147 -15.81 -0.20 4.47
C VAL A 147 -16.43 -0.07 5.86
N LYS A 148 -16.20 -1.05 6.73
CA LYS A 148 -16.78 -1.08 8.08
C LYS A 148 -15.69 -0.92 9.14
N PRO A 149 -15.99 -0.20 10.23
CA PRO A 149 -15.09 -0.15 11.37
C PRO A 149 -15.13 -1.47 12.14
N LEU A 150 -13.99 -1.92 12.64
CA LEU A 150 -13.90 -3.04 13.58
C LEU A 150 -14.35 -2.58 14.98
N ALA A 151 -15.36 -3.23 15.57
CA ALA A 151 -15.76 -3.00 16.95
C ALA A 151 -14.72 -3.57 17.93
N SER A 152 -14.05 -4.66 17.55
CA SER A 152 -12.95 -5.29 18.31
C SER A 152 -11.57 -4.66 18.03
N TRP A 153 -11.51 -3.42 17.61
CA TRP A 153 -10.31 -2.70 17.18
C TRP A 153 -9.11 -2.83 18.15
N ARG A 154 -9.35 -2.80 19.49
CA ARG A 154 -8.27 -2.96 20.47
C ARG A 154 -7.51 -4.28 20.34
N LEU A 155 -8.22 -5.36 20.02
CA LEU A 155 -7.60 -6.66 19.77
C LEU A 155 -6.75 -6.61 18.50
N PHE A 156 -7.28 -6.00 17.45
CA PHE A 156 -6.57 -5.85 16.17
C PHE A 156 -5.35 -4.94 16.29
N SER A 157 -5.41 -3.85 17.07
CA SER A 157 -4.24 -3.00 17.36
C SER A 157 -3.14 -3.78 18.07
N GLN A 158 -3.48 -4.63 19.05
CA GLN A 158 -2.50 -5.49 19.74
C GLN A 158 -1.82 -6.51 18.81
N THR A 159 -2.46 -6.90 17.73
CA THR A 159 -1.88 -7.81 16.73
C THR A 159 -1.15 -7.08 15.59
N GLY A 160 -1.18 -5.74 15.58
CA GLY A 160 -0.61 -4.93 14.52
C GLY A 160 -1.43 -4.98 13.22
N THR A 161 -2.71 -5.35 13.30
CA THR A 161 -3.58 -5.51 12.12
C THR A 161 -4.39 -4.23 11.90
N THR A 162 -4.22 -3.62 10.74
CA THR A 162 -4.86 -2.36 10.36
C THR A 162 -6.20 -2.56 9.65
N GLY A 163 -6.38 -3.69 8.97
CA GLY A 163 -7.62 -4.06 8.32
C GLY A 163 -7.75 -5.57 8.15
N ILE A 164 -8.91 -6.04 7.75
CA ILE A 164 -9.18 -7.44 7.46
C ILE A 164 -10.36 -7.60 6.52
N PHE A 165 -10.20 -8.42 5.51
CA PHE A 165 -11.29 -8.88 4.67
C PHE A 165 -11.84 -10.22 5.14
N ILE A 166 -13.13 -10.31 5.38
CA ILE A 166 -13.81 -11.55 5.79
C ILE A 166 -14.56 -12.15 4.62
N CYS A 167 -14.01 -13.17 4.00
CA CYS A 167 -14.56 -13.79 2.79
C CYS A 167 -15.97 -14.40 2.99
N PHE A 168 -16.29 -14.90 4.19
CA PHE A 168 -17.59 -15.50 4.49
C PHE A 168 -18.75 -14.51 4.45
N THR A 169 -18.49 -13.27 4.80
CA THR A 169 -19.48 -12.17 4.79
C THR A 169 -19.18 -11.13 3.71
N ALA A 170 -18.08 -11.31 2.98
CA ALA A 170 -17.53 -10.38 1.99
C ALA A 170 -17.42 -8.94 2.52
N GLU A 171 -16.99 -8.81 3.76
CA GLU A 171 -16.85 -7.53 4.47
C GLU A 171 -15.39 -7.07 4.46
N ALA A 172 -15.17 -5.87 3.94
CA ALA A 172 -13.93 -5.12 4.11
C ALA A 172 -14.04 -4.32 5.41
N CYS A 173 -13.17 -4.62 6.37
CA CYS A 173 -13.20 -4.01 7.69
C CYS A 173 -11.85 -3.37 8.00
N VAL A 174 -11.86 -2.16 8.54
CA VAL A 174 -10.64 -1.43 8.90
C VAL A 174 -10.66 -1.11 10.40
N ASN A 175 -9.51 -1.23 11.01
CA ASN A 175 -9.27 -0.84 12.39
C ASN A 175 -9.32 0.70 12.49
N PRO A 176 -10.30 1.28 13.19
CA PRO A 176 -10.41 2.74 13.32
C PRO A 176 -9.25 3.37 14.11
N ASP A 177 -8.45 2.55 14.80
CA ASP A 177 -7.22 2.96 15.50
C ASP A 177 -5.98 2.97 14.57
N THR A 178 -6.14 2.65 13.29
CA THR A 178 -5.06 2.82 12.29
C THR A 178 -4.64 4.29 12.23
N TYR A 179 -3.32 4.56 12.17
CA TYR A 179 -2.83 5.92 12.07
C TYR A 179 -3.46 6.65 10.88
N THR A 180 -3.89 7.89 11.11
CA THR A 180 -4.76 8.66 10.21
C THR A 180 -4.32 8.60 8.74
N ALA A 181 -3.04 8.89 8.44
CA ALA A 181 -2.55 8.92 7.07
C ALA A 181 -2.66 7.56 6.32
N TRP A 182 -2.80 6.45 7.03
CA TRP A 182 -2.97 5.11 6.45
C TRP A 182 -4.42 4.69 6.25
N ILE A 183 -5.41 5.36 6.89
CA ILE A 183 -6.81 4.90 6.88
C ILE A 183 -7.38 4.78 5.47
N PRO A 184 -7.31 5.79 4.57
CA PRO A 184 -7.85 5.67 3.21
C PRO A 184 -7.16 4.58 2.39
N PHE A 185 -5.83 4.46 2.50
CA PHE A 185 -5.07 3.40 1.83
C PHE A 185 -5.51 2.01 2.31
N THR A 186 -5.63 1.81 3.63
CA THR A 186 -6.10 0.54 4.21
C THR A 186 -7.53 0.24 3.78
N MET A 187 -8.42 1.24 3.70
CA MET A 187 -9.76 1.06 3.17
C MET A 187 -9.75 0.54 1.73
N CYS A 188 -8.92 1.13 0.87
CA CYS A 188 -8.77 0.69 -0.51
C CYS A 188 -8.14 -0.70 -0.60
N HIS A 189 -7.21 -1.05 0.29
CA HIS A 189 -6.60 -2.38 0.39
C HIS A 189 -7.64 -3.45 0.71
N GLU A 190 -8.46 -3.24 1.74
CA GLU A 190 -9.52 -4.20 2.09
C GLU A 190 -10.61 -4.31 0.99
N LEU A 191 -10.83 -3.23 0.25
CA LEU A 191 -11.69 -3.26 -0.93
C LEU A 191 -11.06 -4.02 -2.10
N ALA A 192 -9.73 -4.05 -2.26
CA ALA A 192 -9.06 -4.90 -3.24
C ALA A 192 -9.36 -6.39 -2.96
N HIS A 193 -9.27 -6.80 -1.70
CA HIS A 193 -9.64 -8.14 -1.31
C HIS A 193 -11.12 -8.46 -1.62
N ARG A 194 -12.02 -7.48 -1.49
CA ARG A 194 -13.42 -7.65 -1.90
C ARG A 194 -13.57 -7.80 -3.42
N GLN A 195 -12.66 -7.26 -4.22
CA GLN A 195 -12.56 -7.47 -5.66
C GLN A 195 -11.96 -8.86 -6.03
N ALA A 196 -11.74 -9.72 -5.04
CA ALA A 196 -11.09 -11.02 -5.17
C ALA A 196 -9.58 -10.97 -5.47
N VAL A 197 -8.93 -9.85 -5.22
CA VAL A 197 -7.47 -9.75 -5.17
C VAL A 197 -7.01 -10.39 -3.87
N THR A 198 -6.33 -11.52 -3.94
CA THR A 198 -5.99 -12.33 -2.76
C THR A 198 -4.57 -12.11 -2.25
N ALA A 199 -3.62 -11.80 -3.14
CA ALA A 199 -2.24 -11.53 -2.79
C ALA A 199 -2.09 -10.14 -2.17
N GLU A 200 -1.24 -10.02 -1.14
CA GLU A 200 -1.07 -8.80 -0.35
C GLU A 200 -0.38 -7.67 -1.13
N ASP A 201 0.64 -8.00 -1.93
CA ASP A 201 1.33 -7.05 -2.81
C ASP A 201 0.41 -6.52 -3.92
N ASP A 202 -0.39 -7.40 -4.54
CA ASP A 202 -1.43 -7.04 -5.48
C ASP A 202 -2.49 -6.13 -4.84
N ALA A 203 -2.91 -6.43 -3.60
CA ALA A 203 -3.87 -5.63 -2.86
C ALA A 203 -3.31 -4.24 -2.50
N ASN A 204 -2.05 -4.15 -2.10
CA ASN A 204 -1.35 -2.89 -1.87
C ASN A 204 -1.24 -2.04 -3.15
N PHE A 205 -0.94 -2.68 -4.26
CA PHE A 205 -0.88 -2.02 -5.56
C PHE A 205 -2.26 -1.51 -6.00
N CYS A 206 -3.30 -2.34 -5.89
CA CYS A 206 -4.68 -1.93 -6.16
C CYS A 206 -5.15 -0.80 -5.25
N ALA A 207 -4.74 -0.81 -3.97
CA ALA A 207 -5.02 0.27 -3.04
C ALA A 207 -4.42 1.60 -3.51
N TYR A 208 -3.16 1.59 -3.96
CA TYR A 208 -2.54 2.77 -4.55
C TYR A 208 -3.33 3.27 -5.76
N LEU A 209 -3.67 2.38 -6.71
CA LEU A 209 -4.43 2.74 -7.89
C LEU A 209 -5.78 3.38 -7.55
N ALA A 210 -6.52 2.76 -6.61
CA ALA A 210 -7.83 3.26 -6.18
C ALA A 210 -7.72 4.60 -5.46
N CYS A 211 -6.72 4.77 -4.60
CA CYS A 211 -6.43 6.05 -3.96
C CYS A 211 -6.14 7.16 -4.99
N MET A 212 -5.31 6.87 -5.98
CA MET A 212 -4.95 7.85 -7.01
C MET A 212 -6.09 8.14 -7.99
N ALA A 213 -7.01 7.19 -8.19
CA ALA A 213 -8.20 7.37 -9.01
C ALA A 213 -9.33 8.11 -8.27
N SER A 214 -9.24 8.28 -6.96
CA SER A 214 -10.20 9.06 -6.17
C SER A 214 -10.17 10.54 -6.56
N GLU A 215 -11.31 11.20 -6.47
CA GLU A 215 -11.40 12.68 -6.61
C GLU A 215 -10.99 13.41 -5.33
N ASP A 216 -10.90 12.69 -4.20
CA ASP A 216 -10.60 13.23 -2.89
C ASP A 216 -9.08 13.22 -2.61
N ASP A 217 -8.54 14.37 -2.21
CA ASP A 217 -7.11 14.53 -1.96
C ASP A 217 -6.64 13.78 -0.69
N ASP A 218 -7.53 13.46 0.26
CA ASP A 218 -7.21 12.62 1.43
C ASP A 218 -6.81 11.19 1.00
N PHE A 219 -7.55 10.64 0.03
CA PHE A 219 -7.19 9.34 -0.56
C PHE A 219 -5.90 9.43 -1.38
N ARG A 220 -5.74 10.46 -2.20
CA ARG A 220 -4.52 10.65 -3.00
C ARG A 220 -3.29 10.81 -2.12
N TYR A 221 -3.40 11.57 -1.02
CA TYR A 221 -2.31 11.68 -0.06
C TYR A 221 -1.96 10.33 0.56
N SER A 222 -2.96 9.61 1.07
CA SER A 222 -2.76 8.29 1.67
C SER A 222 -2.12 7.29 0.70
N GLY A 223 -2.55 7.30 -0.58
CA GLY A 223 -1.96 6.49 -1.64
C GLY A 223 -0.50 6.84 -1.93
N ALA A 224 -0.20 8.12 -2.11
CA ALA A 224 1.16 8.59 -2.35
C ALA A 224 2.09 8.35 -1.16
N PHE A 225 1.58 8.54 0.08
CA PHE A 225 2.26 8.22 1.31
C PHE A 225 2.64 6.74 1.40
N GLY A 226 1.67 5.84 1.14
CA GLY A 226 1.89 4.40 1.13
C GLY A 226 2.91 3.97 0.07
N ALA A 227 2.76 4.43 -1.17
CA ALA A 227 3.68 4.12 -2.26
C ALA A 227 5.12 4.59 -1.94
N TYR A 228 5.26 5.79 -1.36
CA TYR A 228 6.57 6.27 -0.90
C TYR A 228 7.17 5.32 0.15
N ILE A 229 6.41 4.93 1.17
CA ILE A 229 6.91 4.04 2.24
C ILE A 229 7.34 2.69 1.69
N TYR A 230 6.57 2.06 0.79
CA TYR A 230 6.95 0.78 0.17
C TYR A 230 8.26 0.91 -0.64
N CYS A 231 8.35 1.90 -1.53
CA CYS A 231 9.55 2.13 -2.34
C CYS A 231 10.76 2.52 -1.47
N HIS A 232 10.58 3.35 -0.45
CA HIS A 232 11.64 3.73 0.49
C HIS A 232 12.18 2.53 1.27
N ASN A 233 11.30 1.66 1.76
CA ASN A 233 11.68 0.45 2.47
C ASN A 233 12.45 -0.53 1.57
N ALA A 234 12.01 -0.71 0.32
CA ALA A 234 12.74 -1.50 -0.67
C ALA A 234 14.13 -0.92 -0.95
N LEU A 235 14.20 0.40 -1.21
CA LEU A 235 15.46 1.10 -1.48
C LEU A 235 16.41 1.06 -0.28
N SER A 236 15.90 1.20 0.94
CA SER A 236 16.71 1.19 2.16
C SER A 236 17.43 -0.14 2.40
N LYS A 237 16.90 -1.25 1.87
CA LYS A 237 17.53 -2.58 1.94
C LYS A 237 18.78 -2.67 1.04
N ILE A 238 18.80 -1.94 -0.08
CA ILE A 238 19.86 -2.04 -1.11
C ILE A 238 20.78 -0.81 -1.19
N ASP A 239 20.26 0.39 -0.85
CA ASP A 239 21.05 1.63 -0.87
C ASP A 239 20.55 2.64 0.18
N LYS A 240 21.05 2.49 1.41
CA LYS A 240 20.71 3.37 2.52
C LYS A 240 21.07 4.84 2.27
N THR A 241 22.12 5.09 1.49
CA THR A 241 22.56 6.45 1.18
C THR A 241 21.56 7.15 0.27
N ALA A 242 21.14 6.50 -0.81
CA ALA A 242 20.13 7.03 -1.71
C ALA A 242 18.79 7.21 -0.98
N ALA A 243 18.36 6.23 -0.17
CA ALA A 243 17.16 6.34 0.64
C ALA A 243 17.19 7.55 1.58
N SER A 244 18.30 7.77 2.30
CA SER A 244 18.48 8.92 3.19
C SER A 244 18.48 10.27 2.45
N GLN A 245 19.03 10.31 1.24
CA GLN A 245 18.99 11.51 0.41
C GLN A 245 17.57 11.87 0.01
N ILE A 246 16.76 10.89 -0.43
CA ILE A 246 15.36 11.11 -0.78
C ILE A 246 14.54 11.47 0.46
N TRP A 247 14.78 10.81 1.60
CA TRP A 247 14.16 11.16 2.88
C TRP A 247 14.32 12.64 3.21
N SER A 248 15.50 13.23 2.95
CA SER A 248 15.77 14.64 3.21
C SER A 248 14.99 15.61 2.31
N THR A 249 14.30 15.11 1.28
CA THR A 249 13.45 15.91 0.38
C THR A 249 11.98 15.95 0.81
N LEU A 250 11.61 15.15 1.81
CA LEU A 250 10.23 15.14 2.31
C LEU A 250 9.88 16.46 2.99
N SER A 251 8.63 16.87 2.81
CA SER A 251 8.06 18.01 3.51
C SER A 251 7.93 17.75 5.03
N ASP A 252 7.86 18.82 5.80
CA ASP A 252 7.70 18.70 7.25
C ASP A 252 6.40 17.96 7.63
N GLY A 253 5.33 18.09 6.84
CA GLY A 253 4.07 17.40 7.06
C GLY A 253 4.19 15.88 6.84
N VAL A 254 4.80 15.44 5.74
CA VAL A 254 5.05 14.01 5.49
C VAL A 254 5.95 13.41 6.58
N LEU A 255 7.00 14.13 6.98
CA LEU A 255 7.90 13.71 8.06
C LEU A 255 7.18 13.64 9.42
N ALA A 256 6.25 14.56 9.70
CA ALA A 256 5.43 14.53 10.91
C ALA A 256 4.55 13.29 10.93
N ASP A 257 3.84 13.00 9.82
CA ASP A 257 2.99 11.81 9.72
C ASP A 257 3.77 10.50 9.87
N ILE A 258 4.97 10.39 9.26
CA ILE A 258 5.81 9.18 9.40
C ILE A 258 6.22 8.98 10.86
N ARG A 259 6.68 10.04 11.55
CA ARG A 259 7.08 9.95 12.97
C ARG A 259 5.90 9.58 13.87
N ALA A 260 4.75 10.20 13.64
CA ALA A 260 3.54 9.92 14.40
C ALA A 260 3.01 8.51 14.15
N ALA A 261 3.05 8.03 12.91
CA ALA A 261 2.69 6.66 12.58
C ALA A 261 3.61 5.64 13.29
N ASN A 262 4.93 5.86 13.25
CA ASN A 262 5.88 4.98 13.92
C ASN A 262 5.63 4.95 15.43
N ALA A 263 5.47 6.12 16.08
CA ALA A 263 5.18 6.22 17.51
C ALA A 263 3.83 5.58 17.87
N HIS A 264 2.83 5.68 16.97
CA HIS A 264 1.54 5.04 17.15
C HIS A 264 1.65 3.51 17.17
N TYR A 265 2.41 2.92 16.25
CA TYR A 265 2.54 1.46 16.18
C TYR A 265 3.53 0.89 17.20
N GLU A 266 4.57 1.63 17.60
CA GLU A 266 5.54 1.23 18.61
C GLU A 266 4.88 0.88 19.96
N GLN A 267 3.77 1.54 20.32
CA GLN A 267 3.04 1.25 21.56
C GLN A 267 2.44 -0.17 21.62
N TYR A 268 2.26 -0.81 20.46
CA TYR A 268 1.69 -2.16 20.33
C TYR A 268 2.75 -3.24 20.14
N GLU A 269 4.03 -2.86 19.99
CA GLU A 269 5.12 -3.81 19.82
C GLU A 269 5.23 -4.77 21.01
N GLY A 270 5.40 -6.07 20.73
CA GLY A 270 5.57 -7.06 21.76
C GLY A 270 5.16 -8.46 21.33
N LYS A 271 5.16 -9.39 22.30
CA LYS A 271 4.96 -10.83 22.05
C LYS A 271 3.65 -11.17 21.34
N VAL A 272 2.59 -10.39 21.53
CA VAL A 272 1.28 -10.63 20.89
C VAL A 272 1.41 -10.34 19.39
N GLN A 273 1.97 -9.18 19.03
CA GLN A 273 2.22 -8.80 17.66
C GLN A 273 3.20 -9.75 16.97
N ASP A 274 4.32 -10.11 17.62
CA ASP A 274 5.30 -11.08 17.09
C ASP A 274 4.64 -12.43 16.76
N THR A 275 3.72 -12.87 17.62
CA THR A 275 3.00 -14.13 17.41
C THR A 275 2.02 -14.02 16.26
N ALA A 276 1.26 -12.91 16.20
CA ALA A 276 0.33 -12.65 15.11
C ALA A 276 1.05 -12.59 13.76
N GLN A 277 2.20 -11.90 13.68
CA GLN A 277 3.02 -11.84 12.48
C GLN A 277 3.52 -13.22 12.03
N LYS A 278 3.95 -14.08 12.97
CA LYS A 278 4.35 -15.46 12.63
C LYS A 278 3.19 -16.30 12.09
N VAL A 279 2.00 -16.14 12.66
CA VAL A 279 0.79 -16.81 12.17
C VAL A 279 0.45 -16.32 10.77
N ASN A 280 0.48 -15.01 10.54
CA ASN A 280 0.24 -14.42 9.22
C ASN A 280 1.28 -14.88 8.18
N ASP A 281 2.57 -14.87 8.53
CA ASP A 281 3.64 -15.37 7.65
C ASP A 281 3.43 -16.85 7.27
N THR A 282 3.01 -17.68 8.24
CA THR A 282 2.71 -19.09 7.99
C THR A 282 1.50 -19.24 7.06
N TYR A 283 0.47 -18.40 7.23
CA TYR A 283 -0.71 -18.40 6.38
C TYR A 283 -0.36 -18.01 4.93
N LEU A 284 0.34 -16.90 4.73
CA LEU A 284 0.75 -16.43 3.40
C LEU A 284 1.58 -17.48 2.66
N LYS A 285 2.58 -18.06 3.32
CA LYS A 285 3.40 -19.15 2.75
C LYS A 285 2.61 -20.41 2.40
N ALA A 286 1.55 -20.72 3.16
CA ALA A 286 0.70 -21.87 2.88
C ALA A 286 -0.16 -21.68 1.61
N PHE A 287 -0.37 -20.42 1.16
CA PHE A 287 -1.15 -20.06 -0.02
C PHE A 287 -0.27 -19.50 -1.17
N SER A 288 0.95 -20.00 -1.28
CA SER A 288 1.89 -19.75 -2.40
C SER A 288 2.53 -18.36 -2.41
N GLU A 289 2.41 -17.57 -1.37
CA GLU A 289 3.22 -16.37 -1.18
C GLU A 289 4.57 -16.77 -0.55
N GLU A 290 5.53 -17.18 -1.39
CA GLU A 290 6.83 -17.72 -0.94
C GLU A 290 7.59 -16.76 -0.02
N SER A 291 7.47 -15.46 -0.27
CA SER A 291 8.04 -14.38 0.55
C SER A 291 7.33 -14.19 1.90
N GLY A 292 6.10 -14.69 2.07
CA GLY A 292 5.31 -14.51 3.29
C GLY A 292 5.07 -13.04 3.59
N VAL A 293 5.31 -12.58 4.83
CA VAL A 293 5.16 -11.16 5.20
C VAL A 293 6.13 -10.22 4.50
N GLN A 294 7.12 -10.73 3.76
CA GLN A 294 8.02 -9.91 2.95
C GLN A 294 7.37 -9.48 1.63
N SER A 295 6.28 -10.13 1.20
CA SER A 295 5.49 -9.74 0.02
C SER A 295 5.02 -8.30 0.07
N TYR A 296 4.80 -7.73 1.25
CA TYR A 296 4.53 -6.29 1.41
C TYR A 296 5.63 -5.38 0.82
N GLY A 297 6.84 -5.92 0.54
CA GLY A 297 7.90 -5.21 -0.17
C GLY A 297 7.84 -5.35 -1.68
N GLU A 298 7.14 -6.37 -2.20
CA GLU A 298 7.02 -6.67 -3.63
C GLU A 298 6.02 -5.73 -4.32
N ALA A 299 5.13 -5.09 -3.56
CA ALA A 299 4.30 -3.99 -4.07
C ALA A 299 5.10 -2.88 -4.75
N ALA A 300 6.37 -2.67 -4.34
CA ALA A 300 7.27 -1.71 -5.00
C ALA A 300 7.54 -2.08 -6.46
N ASP A 301 7.60 -3.37 -6.81
CA ASP A 301 7.86 -3.84 -8.18
C ASP A 301 6.66 -3.54 -9.09
N LEU A 302 5.44 -3.71 -8.58
CA LEU A 302 4.22 -3.36 -9.28
C LEU A 302 4.07 -1.84 -9.46
N LEU A 303 4.43 -1.06 -8.43
CA LEU A 303 4.45 0.40 -8.51
C LEU A 303 5.44 0.90 -9.56
N LEU A 304 6.63 0.29 -9.65
CA LEU A 304 7.62 0.59 -10.68
C LEU A 304 7.11 0.23 -12.09
N CYS A 305 6.35 -0.85 -12.22
CA CYS A 305 5.82 -1.32 -13.48
C CYS A 305 4.85 -0.33 -14.11
N ILE A 306 3.88 0.19 -13.35
CA ILE A 306 2.88 1.12 -13.86
C ILE A 306 3.51 2.45 -14.31
N ASP A 307 4.55 2.89 -13.60
CA ASP A 307 5.31 4.09 -13.95
C ASP A 307 5.96 3.99 -15.34
N TYR A 308 6.35 2.78 -15.74
CA TYR A 308 6.96 2.55 -17.04
C TYR A 308 5.97 2.43 -18.19
N GLN A 309 4.78 1.94 -17.96
CA GLN A 309 3.79 1.70 -19.01
C GLN A 309 2.94 2.94 -19.33
N HIS A 310 2.75 3.84 -18.37
CA HIS A 310 1.98 5.05 -18.60
C HIS A 310 2.83 6.13 -19.30
N PRO A 311 2.51 6.57 -20.55
CA PRO A 311 3.35 7.51 -21.30
C PRO A 311 3.60 8.86 -20.60
N SER A 312 2.64 9.34 -19.81
CA SER A 312 2.76 10.56 -19.01
C SER A 312 3.71 10.39 -17.83
N ILE A 313 3.68 9.24 -17.17
CA ILE A 313 4.55 8.91 -16.04
C ILE A 313 5.97 8.64 -16.54
N ARG A 314 6.12 7.95 -17.69
CA ARG A 314 7.43 7.79 -18.36
C ARG A 314 8.06 9.14 -18.73
N LYS A 315 7.27 10.11 -19.23
CA LYS A 315 7.75 11.47 -19.50
C LYS A 315 8.16 12.19 -18.22
N MET A 316 7.46 11.95 -17.12
CA MET A 316 7.70 12.57 -15.82
C MET A 316 8.90 11.93 -15.12
N LEU A 317 9.06 10.60 -15.16
CA LEU A 317 10.27 9.89 -14.70
C LEU A 317 11.51 10.33 -15.49
N TYR A 318 11.39 10.46 -16.82
CA TYR A 318 12.47 11.00 -17.65
C TYR A 318 12.77 12.47 -17.29
N ALA A 319 11.75 13.28 -17.05
CA ALA A 319 11.93 14.66 -16.62
C ALA A 319 12.52 14.77 -15.20
N LEU A 320 12.18 13.85 -14.29
CA LEU A 320 12.76 13.74 -12.95
C LEU A 320 14.18 13.19 -12.99
N LEU A 321 14.48 12.20 -13.83
CA LEU A 321 15.85 11.74 -14.07
C LEU A 321 16.72 12.85 -14.66
N VAL A 322 16.16 13.68 -15.55
CA VAL A 322 16.86 14.81 -16.19
C VAL A 322 16.79 16.08 -15.33
N LYS A 323 15.66 16.41 -14.70
CA LYS A 323 15.45 17.55 -13.81
C LYS A 323 15.83 17.23 -12.35
N GLY A 324 15.79 15.97 -11.92
CA GLY A 324 16.23 15.55 -10.60
C GLY A 324 17.72 15.79 -10.42
N LYS A 325 18.53 15.71 -11.48
CA LYS A 325 19.87 16.27 -11.45
C LYS A 325 19.86 17.80 -11.22
N ALA A 326 18.92 18.52 -11.82
CA ALA A 326 18.79 19.98 -11.66
C ALA A 326 18.12 20.37 -10.32
N LEU A 327 17.15 19.58 -9.84
CA LEU A 327 16.48 19.80 -8.54
C LEU A 327 17.39 19.43 -7.38
N PHE A 328 18.19 18.37 -7.50
CA PHE A 328 19.25 18.01 -6.55
C PHE A 328 20.27 19.14 -6.41
N PHE A 329 20.61 19.81 -7.52
CA PHE A 329 21.48 20.98 -7.50
C PHE A 329 20.79 22.23 -6.95
N GLN A 330 19.48 22.42 -7.14
CA GLN A 330 18.72 23.55 -6.59
C GLN A 330 18.43 23.43 -5.09
N VAL A 331 18.12 22.25 -4.58
CA VAL A 331 17.89 22.02 -3.15
C VAL A 331 19.21 22.04 -2.37
N ALA A 332 20.31 21.55 -2.94
CA ALA A 332 21.65 21.71 -2.36
C ALA A 332 22.15 23.17 -2.40
N ALA A 333 21.65 24.00 -3.33
CA ALA A 333 21.97 25.43 -3.44
C ALA A 333 20.98 26.34 -2.67
N GLY A 334 19.83 25.85 -2.25
CA GLY A 334 18.66 26.65 -1.82
C GLY A 334 18.52 26.96 -0.34
N ARG A 335 19.54 26.76 0.50
CA ARG A 335 19.56 27.34 1.87
C ARG A 335 20.52 28.54 2.00
N GLY A 336 20.60 29.35 0.99
CA GLY A 336 21.29 30.66 1.06
C GLY A 336 20.57 31.64 0.20
N GLN A 337 20.10 32.77 0.76
CA GLN A 337 19.63 33.92 -0.02
C GLN A 337 20.69 34.29 -1.05
N VAL A 338 20.39 34.10 -2.32
CA VAL A 338 21.28 34.47 -3.41
C VAL A 338 21.07 35.95 -3.71
N GLY A 339 21.92 36.79 -3.12
CA GLY A 339 22.24 38.08 -3.67
C GLY A 339 22.91 37.91 -5.03
N ARG A 340 22.54 38.74 -6.01
CA ARG A 340 23.18 38.77 -7.34
C ARG A 340 24.68 39.02 -7.20
N GLY A 341 25.50 37.99 -7.39
CA GLY A 341 26.95 38.09 -7.40
C GLY A 341 27.60 36.72 -7.44
N GLN A 342 28.22 36.43 -8.56
CA GLN A 342 29.19 35.38 -8.86
C GLN A 342 29.13 34.10 -8.00
N CYS A 343 28.57 33.04 -8.55
CA CYS A 343 28.54 31.69 -7.99
C CYS A 343 29.95 31.04 -8.16
N LYS A 344 30.75 30.97 -7.08
CA LYS A 344 31.86 30.02 -6.98
C LYS A 344 31.30 28.70 -6.46
N MET A 345 31.15 27.73 -7.34
CA MET A 345 30.69 26.40 -7.02
C MET A 345 31.81 25.59 -6.34
N SER A 346 31.69 25.35 -5.05
CA SER A 346 32.44 24.30 -4.37
C SER A 346 31.57 23.04 -4.31
N VAL A 347 31.94 22.06 -5.12
CA VAL A 347 31.28 20.75 -5.15
C VAL A 347 31.93 19.89 -4.07
N LEU A 348 31.20 19.63 -2.98
CA LEU A 348 31.48 18.53 -2.06
C LEU A 348 30.65 17.31 -2.48
N ALA A 349 31.17 16.54 -3.45
CA ALA A 349 30.67 15.20 -3.73
C ALA A 349 31.61 14.18 -3.05
N PRO A 350 31.05 13.12 -2.41
CA PRO A 350 31.90 12.05 -1.88
C PRO A 350 32.65 11.34 -3.00
N PRO A 351 33.88 10.91 -2.78
CA PRO A 351 34.72 10.27 -3.80
C PRO A 351 34.09 8.90 -4.18
N GLY A 352 33.85 8.69 -5.46
CA GLY A 352 33.38 7.41 -6.03
C GLY A 352 32.13 7.48 -6.91
N PHE A 353 31.46 8.61 -7.07
CA PHE A 353 30.18 8.69 -7.77
C PHE A 353 30.17 9.38 -9.13
N PHE A 354 31.30 9.94 -9.62
CA PHE A 354 31.36 10.59 -10.92
C PHE A 354 32.64 10.27 -11.67
N HIS A 355 32.52 9.67 -12.83
CA HIS A 355 33.49 9.91 -13.90
C HIS A 355 33.24 11.32 -14.44
N PRO A 356 34.25 12.14 -14.61
CA PRO A 356 34.09 13.53 -15.00
C PRO A 356 33.71 13.62 -16.48
N PHE A 357 32.41 13.83 -16.75
CA PHE A 357 32.04 14.46 -17.99
C PHE A 357 31.75 15.92 -17.70
N ASP A 358 32.63 16.79 -18.18
CA ASP A 358 32.47 18.22 -18.16
C ASP A 358 31.13 18.61 -18.77
N LEU A 359 30.22 19.14 -17.97
CA LEU A 359 28.96 19.71 -18.42
C LEU A 359 29.21 21.07 -19.08
N CYS A 360 29.51 21.03 -20.37
CA CYS A 360 29.43 22.23 -21.21
C CYS A 360 27.95 22.63 -21.40
N THR A 361 27.57 23.80 -20.91
CA THR A 361 26.22 24.37 -21.02
C THR A 361 25.91 24.95 -22.40
N CYS A 362 26.71 24.67 -23.45
CA CYS A 362 26.47 25.19 -24.79
C CYS A 362 25.45 24.37 -25.56
N LYS A 363 24.51 25.02 -26.24
CA LYS A 363 23.45 24.43 -27.04
C LYS A 363 23.90 23.32 -28.02
N PRO A 364 25.08 23.33 -28.66
CA PRO A 364 25.58 22.27 -29.52
C PRO A 364 25.86 20.94 -28.79
N CYS A 365 26.40 20.98 -27.55
CA CYS A 365 26.71 19.76 -26.77
C CYS A 365 25.47 19.00 -26.35
N ILE A 366 24.39 19.72 -26.00
CA ILE A 366 23.09 19.11 -25.64
C ILE A 366 22.48 18.39 -26.86
N ARG A 367 22.58 18.97 -28.05
CA ARG A 367 22.08 18.34 -29.30
C ARG A 367 22.85 17.05 -29.64
N THR A 368 24.16 17.04 -29.45
CA THR A 368 24.98 15.83 -29.74
C THR A 368 24.74 14.72 -28.71
N PHE A 369 24.52 15.05 -27.45
CA PHE A 369 24.16 14.10 -26.41
C PHE A 369 22.78 13.49 -26.66
N LEU A 370 21.77 14.30 -26.93
CA LEU A 370 20.41 13.84 -27.25
C LEU A 370 20.37 13.00 -28.55
N GLY A 371 21.19 13.32 -29.54
CA GLY A 371 21.33 12.53 -30.76
C GLY A 371 21.93 11.14 -30.51
N ARG A 372 22.91 11.00 -29.60
CA ARG A 372 23.51 9.70 -29.25
C ARG A 372 22.56 8.83 -28.44
N VAL A 373 21.84 9.41 -27.49
CA VAL A 373 20.82 8.69 -26.69
C VAL A 373 19.69 8.20 -27.60
N HIS A 374 19.23 9.02 -28.55
CA HIS A 374 18.21 8.63 -29.52
C HIS A 374 18.66 7.51 -30.47
N SER A 375 19.93 7.49 -30.87
CA SER A 375 20.49 6.43 -31.73
C SER A 375 20.67 5.09 -30.98
N GLN A 376 21.05 5.14 -29.71
CA GLN A 376 21.18 3.93 -28.87
C GLN A 376 19.82 3.32 -28.51
N LEU A 377 18.80 4.16 -28.28
CA LEU A 377 17.42 3.68 -28.09
C LEU A 377 16.83 3.04 -29.34
N LYS A 378 17.12 3.58 -30.55
CA LYS A 378 16.71 2.95 -31.81
C LYS A 378 17.41 1.61 -32.11
N GLN A 379 18.61 1.40 -31.59
CA GLN A 379 19.32 0.11 -31.77
C GLN A 379 18.84 -0.98 -30.80
N LYS A 380 18.27 -0.61 -29.65
CA LYS A 380 17.69 -1.58 -28.68
C LYS A 380 16.20 -1.89 -28.91
N LEU A 381 15.55 -1.16 -29.84
CA LEU A 381 14.15 -1.34 -30.22
C LEU A 381 13.99 -2.01 -31.61
N LYS A 382 15.06 -2.54 -32.17
CA LYS A 382 15.09 -3.48 -33.27
C LYS A 382 15.60 -4.85 -32.80
#